data_709581a54be9895a1a3ec20f84ab246d
#
_entry.id   709581a54be9895a1a3ec20f84ab246d
#
_cell.length_a   1.000
_cell.length_b   1.000
_cell.length_c   1.000
_cell.angle_alpha   90.00
_cell.angle_beta   90.00
_cell.angle_gamma   90.00
#
_symmetry.space_group_name_H-M   'P 1'
#
loop_
_entity.id
_entity.type
_entity.pdbx_description
1 polymer ?
#
loop_
_entity_poly.entity_id
_entity_poly.type
_entity_poly.pdbx_seq_one_letter_code
_entity_poly.pdbx_strand_id
1 'polypeptide(L)'
;MEIIEYNEKYLEDVKDLLVELEEYILSIDKDNLDQLHPEYREKMAILDLEEVNNYNGKCYLAIENGKAIGLIMGCIPPYDEFDYLDYKCPRRGEITELIVTNKTRSKGIGQKLINKMEEYFKSVGCEYAIVDVFAYNEIGKKFYNKNDYHARMETMIKKI
;
A
#
# COMPACT_ATOMS: atom_id res chain seq x y z
N MET A 1 -5.58 -6.62 19.63
CA MET A 1 -5.38 -6.13 18.25
C MET A 1 -6.27 -6.94 17.33
N GLU A 2 -7.07 -6.30 16.50
CA GLU A 2 -7.94 -6.89 15.48
C GLU A 2 -7.68 -6.26 14.12
N ILE A 3 -8.00 -6.97 13.03
CA ILE A 3 -8.00 -6.43 11.67
C ILE A 3 -9.46 -6.23 11.27
N ILE A 4 -9.80 -5.00 10.90
CA ILE A 4 -11.14 -4.63 10.45
C ILE A 4 -11.09 -3.99 9.07
N GLU A 5 -12.19 -3.98 8.34
CA GLU A 5 -12.35 -3.12 7.18
C GLU A 5 -12.51 -1.65 7.64
N TYR A 6 -11.96 -0.75 6.86
CA TYR A 6 -12.02 0.70 7.14
C TYR A 6 -13.47 1.18 7.34
N ASN A 7 -13.64 2.11 8.25
CA ASN A 7 -14.82 2.95 8.36
C ASN A 7 -14.43 4.37 8.78
N GLU A 8 -15.29 5.33 8.49
CA GLU A 8 -15.01 6.78 8.59
C GLU A 8 -14.54 7.25 9.98
N LYS A 9 -14.88 6.55 11.05
CA LYS A 9 -14.44 6.96 12.40
C LYS A 9 -12.91 6.90 12.57
N TYR A 10 -12.20 6.19 11.69
CA TYR A 10 -10.74 6.07 11.69
C TYR A 10 -10.05 6.93 10.63
N LEU A 11 -10.76 7.86 9.98
CA LEU A 11 -10.18 8.69 8.93
C LEU A 11 -8.96 9.48 9.42
N GLU A 12 -9.02 10.05 10.62
CA GLU A 12 -7.88 10.79 11.18
C GLU A 12 -6.67 9.89 11.47
N ASP A 13 -6.90 8.67 11.94
CA ASP A 13 -5.82 7.68 12.12
C ASP A 13 -5.19 7.29 10.76
N VAL A 14 -6.00 7.14 9.70
CA VAL A 14 -5.52 6.85 8.35
C VAL A 14 -4.64 7.98 7.83
N LYS A 15 -5.09 9.25 7.96
CA LYS A 15 -4.31 10.42 7.59
C LYS A 15 -2.95 10.45 8.29
N ASP A 16 -2.92 10.19 9.59
CA ASP A 16 -1.69 10.18 10.38
C ASP A 16 -0.74 9.05 9.96
N LEU A 17 -1.27 7.87 9.66
CA LEU A 17 -0.49 6.73 9.17
C LEU A 17 0.13 7.00 7.79
N LEU A 18 -0.62 7.61 6.87
CA LEU A 18 -0.09 7.97 5.54
C LEU A 18 1.00 9.04 5.64
N VAL A 19 0.84 10.04 6.52
CA VAL A 19 1.92 11.01 6.80
C VAL A 19 3.16 10.31 7.35
N GLU A 20 3.01 9.37 8.30
CA GLU A 20 4.15 8.60 8.83
C GLU A 20 4.85 7.78 7.74
N LEU A 21 4.09 7.23 6.78
CA LEU A 21 4.65 6.51 5.63
C LEU A 21 5.45 7.45 4.72
N GLU A 22 4.88 8.59 4.36
CA GLU A 22 5.55 9.58 3.51
C GLU A 22 6.81 10.15 4.15
N GLU A 23 6.77 10.48 5.45
CA GLU A 23 7.96 10.88 6.21
C GLU A 23 9.06 9.83 6.17
N TYR A 24 8.69 8.55 6.23
CA TYR A 24 9.66 7.46 6.08
C TYR A 24 10.24 7.41 4.66
N ILE A 25 9.43 7.52 3.61
CA ILE A 25 9.90 7.55 2.22
C ILE A 25 10.87 8.73 2.02
N LEU A 26 10.51 9.92 2.46
CA LEU A 26 11.38 11.10 2.42
C LEU A 26 12.73 10.87 3.11
N SER A 27 12.73 10.14 4.21
CA SER A 27 13.97 9.86 4.98
C SER A 27 14.95 8.96 4.23
N ILE A 28 14.49 8.21 3.23
CA ILE A 28 15.29 7.27 2.44
C ILE A 28 15.44 7.67 0.97
N ASP A 29 14.75 8.71 0.50
CA ASP A 29 14.86 9.21 -0.87
C ASP A 29 16.22 9.87 -1.09
N LYS A 30 17.09 9.21 -1.88
CA LYS A 30 18.42 9.72 -2.23
C LYS A 30 18.40 10.68 -3.41
N ASP A 31 17.31 10.67 -4.20
CA ASP A 31 17.15 11.50 -5.38
C ASP A 31 16.52 12.86 -5.03
N ASN A 32 15.94 12.97 -3.82
CA ASN A 32 15.26 14.16 -3.31
C ASN A 32 14.14 14.64 -4.26
N LEU A 33 13.32 13.72 -4.73
CA LEU A 33 12.20 13.98 -5.63
C LEU A 33 10.85 13.91 -4.93
N ASP A 34 10.76 13.17 -3.82
CA ASP A 34 9.56 13.10 -3.02
C ASP A 34 9.40 14.36 -2.15
N GLN A 35 8.18 14.67 -1.77
CA GLN A 35 7.88 15.82 -0.91
C GLN A 35 6.63 15.58 -0.07
N LEU A 36 6.61 16.10 1.14
CA LEU A 36 5.41 16.20 1.95
C LEU A 36 4.75 17.58 1.71
N HIS A 37 3.82 17.62 0.75
CA HIS A 37 3.09 18.85 0.45
C HIS A 37 2.23 19.28 1.66
N PRO A 38 2.02 20.60 1.95
CA PRO A 38 1.21 21.05 3.09
C PRO A 38 -0.22 20.49 3.11
N GLU A 39 -0.81 20.19 1.96
CA GLU A 39 -2.15 19.59 1.85
C GLU A 39 -2.16 18.06 1.86
N TYR A 40 -0.99 17.40 1.94
CA TYR A 40 -0.86 15.94 1.85
C TYR A 40 -1.79 15.23 2.84
N ARG A 41 -1.70 15.60 4.12
CA ARG A 41 -2.48 14.96 5.18
C ARG A 41 -3.99 14.98 4.90
N GLU A 42 -4.51 16.10 4.42
CA GLU A 42 -5.96 16.27 4.22
C GLU A 42 -6.45 15.65 2.89
N LYS A 43 -5.59 15.61 1.88
CA LYS A 43 -5.99 15.18 0.54
C LYS A 43 -5.65 13.72 0.24
N MET A 44 -4.47 13.23 0.65
CA MET A 44 -3.98 11.92 0.21
C MET A 44 -4.91 10.79 0.66
N ALA A 45 -5.28 10.75 1.94
CA ALA A 45 -6.17 9.70 2.45
C ALA A 45 -7.52 9.63 1.71
N ILE A 46 -8.05 10.78 1.29
CA ILE A 46 -9.32 10.84 0.54
C ILE A 46 -9.11 10.30 -0.87
N LEU A 47 -8.05 10.72 -1.56
CA LEU A 47 -7.73 10.25 -2.90
C LEU A 47 -7.48 8.74 -2.95
N ASP A 48 -6.72 8.20 -2.00
CA ASP A 48 -6.45 6.77 -1.90
C ASP A 48 -7.72 5.96 -1.61
N LEU A 49 -8.57 6.44 -0.70
CA LEU A 49 -9.85 5.78 -0.41
C LEU A 49 -10.83 5.87 -1.59
N GLU A 50 -10.82 6.95 -2.36
CA GLU A 50 -11.58 7.07 -3.60
C GLU A 50 -11.07 6.10 -4.66
N GLU A 51 -9.76 5.95 -4.83
CA GLU A 51 -9.17 4.99 -5.76
C GLU A 51 -9.54 3.55 -5.38
N VAL A 52 -9.38 3.19 -4.10
CA VAL A 52 -9.80 1.91 -3.56
C VAL A 52 -11.27 1.63 -3.86
N ASN A 53 -12.14 2.61 -3.66
CA ASN A 53 -13.57 2.46 -3.93
C ASN A 53 -13.89 2.35 -5.43
N ASN A 54 -13.23 3.15 -6.27
CA ASN A 54 -13.46 3.18 -7.71
C ASN A 54 -13.00 1.89 -8.41
N TYR A 55 -11.97 1.22 -7.89
CA TYR A 55 -11.38 0.03 -8.50
C TYR A 55 -11.63 -1.25 -7.68
N ASN A 56 -12.82 -1.38 -7.09
CA ASN A 56 -13.22 -2.59 -6.37
C ASN A 56 -12.16 -3.04 -5.36
N GLY A 57 -11.68 -2.11 -4.58
CA GLY A 57 -10.62 -2.31 -3.60
C GLY A 57 -11.13 -2.48 -2.17
N LYS A 58 -10.18 -2.60 -1.26
CA LYS A 58 -10.39 -2.63 0.19
C LYS A 58 -9.31 -1.85 0.92
N CYS A 59 -9.70 -1.28 2.04
CA CYS A 59 -8.79 -0.76 3.05
C CYS A 59 -9.02 -1.55 4.35
N TYR A 60 -7.97 -2.17 4.89
CA TYR A 60 -8.01 -2.85 6.18
C TYR A 60 -7.12 -2.15 7.19
N LEU A 61 -7.59 -2.09 8.43
CA LEU A 61 -6.93 -1.44 9.55
C LEU A 61 -6.59 -2.45 10.65
N ALA A 62 -5.41 -2.34 11.21
CA ALA A 62 -5.04 -3.00 12.45
C ALA A 62 -5.36 -2.09 13.62
N ILE A 63 -6.29 -2.50 14.47
CA ILE A 63 -6.79 -1.71 15.60
C ILE A 63 -6.25 -2.25 16.92
N GLU A 64 -5.65 -1.38 17.72
CA GLU A 64 -5.24 -1.67 19.10
C GLU A 64 -5.65 -0.50 20.01
N ASN A 65 -6.32 -0.81 21.13
CA ASN A 65 -6.81 0.21 22.09
C ASN A 65 -7.64 1.34 21.45
N GLY A 66 -8.46 0.99 20.45
CA GLY A 66 -9.36 1.93 19.77
C GLY A 66 -8.70 2.84 18.74
N LYS A 67 -7.40 2.65 18.41
CA LYS A 67 -6.65 3.37 17.39
C LYS A 67 -6.17 2.46 16.27
N ALA A 68 -6.12 2.99 15.05
CA ALA A 68 -5.44 2.31 13.97
C ALA A 68 -3.92 2.45 14.14
N ILE A 69 -3.24 1.30 14.17
CA ILE A 69 -1.79 1.19 14.32
C ILE A 69 -1.10 0.66 13.06
N GLY A 70 -1.88 0.42 12.03
CA GLY A 70 -1.43 0.03 10.71
C GLY A 70 -2.59 -0.04 9.75
N LEU A 71 -2.29 0.09 8.48
CA LEU A 71 -3.26 -0.04 7.38
C LEU A 71 -2.64 -0.79 6.21
N ILE A 72 -3.51 -1.36 5.39
CA ILE A 72 -3.23 -1.79 4.03
C ILE A 72 -4.38 -1.36 3.13
N MET A 73 -4.04 -0.78 1.99
CA MET A 73 -4.96 -0.45 0.92
C MET A 73 -4.58 -1.23 -0.33
N GLY A 74 -5.59 -1.59 -1.12
CA GLY A 74 -5.36 -2.23 -2.39
C GLY A 74 -6.63 -2.27 -3.22
N CYS A 75 -6.45 -2.31 -4.53
CA CYS A 75 -7.53 -2.21 -5.51
C CYS A 75 -7.26 -3.11 -6.72
N ILE A 76 -8.18 -3.12 -7.70
CA ILE A 76 -8.11 -3.93 -8.91
C ILE A 76 -8.29 -2.99 -10.11
N PRO A 77 -7.25 -2.19 -10.44
CA PRO A 77 -7.34 -1.25 -11.55
C PRO A 77 -7.45 -1.99 -12.88
N PRO A 78 -8.18 -1.42 -13.86
CA PRO A 78 -8.26 -1.99 -15.19
C PRO A 78 -6.91 -1.89 -15.90
N TYR A 79 -6.71 -2.75 -16.88
CA TYR A 79 -5.67 -2.58 -17.88
C TYR A 79 -6.09 -1.55 -18.91
N ASP A 80 -5.14 -0.85 -19.48
CA ASP A 80 -5.41 0.05 -20.60
C ASP A 80 -5.43 -0.69 -21.95
N GLU A 81 -5.74 0.03 -23.04
CA GLU A 81 -5.83 -0.57 -24.37
C GLU A 81 -4.48 -1.04 -24.92
N PHE A 82 -3.36 -0.46 -24.46
CA PHE A 82 -2.02 -0.85 -24.91
C PHE A 82 -1.56 -2.12 -24.21
N ASP A 83 -1.92 -2.30 -22.92
CA ASP A 83 -1.59 -3.52 -22.18
C ASP A 83 -2.06 -4.79 -22.91
N TYR A 84 -3.25 -4.77 -23.51
CA TYR A 84 -3.82 -5.92 -24.23
C TYR A 84 -3.07 -6.29 -25.51
N LEU A 85 -2.16 -5.45 -25.99
CA LEU A 85 -1.38 -5.73 -27.20
C LEU A 85 -0.14 -6.59 -26.94
N ASP A 86 0.45 -6.49 -25.75
CA ASP A 86 1.72 -7.15 -25.43
C ASP A 86 1.74 -7.88 -24.08
N TYR A 87 0.64 -7.77 -23.28
CA TYR A 87 0.52 -8.40 -21.98
C TYR A 87 -0.73 -9.29 -21.91
N LYS A 88 -0.63 -10.40 -21.18
CA LYS A 88 -1.75 -11.37 -21.04
C LYS A 88 -2.90 -10.84 -20.16
N CYS A 89 -2.69 -9.75 -19.47
CA CYS A 89 -3.66 -9.09 -18.61
C CYS A 89 -4.37 -10.03 -17.62
N PRO A 90 -3.63 -10.85 -16.83
CA PRO A 90 -4.25 -11.66 -15.79
C PRO A 90 -4.90 -10.73 -14.75
N ARG A 91 -6.03 -11.16 -14.16
CA ARG A 91 -6.65 -10.36 -13.10
C ARG A 91 -5.67 -10.19 -11.94
N ARG A 92 -5.33 -8.94 -11.60
CA ARG A 92 -4.36 -8.62 -10.56
C ARG A 92 -4.94 -7.67 -9.52
N GLY A 93 -4.55 -7.86 -8.25
CA GLY A 93 -4.74 -6.87 -7.20
C GLY A 93 -3.47 -6.03 -7.05
N GLU A 94 -3.61 -4.74 -6.86
CA GLU A 94 -2.51 -3.82 -6.54
C GLU A 94 -2.61 -3.41 -5.08
N ILE A 95 -1.52 -3.62 -4.31
CA ILE A 95 -1.37 -3.05 -2.98
C ILE A 95 -0.83 -1.63 -3.19
N THR A 96 -1.64 -0.65 -2.84
CA THR A 96 -1.28 0.77 -3.00
C THR A 96 -0.56 1.30 -1.78
N GLU A 97 -1.02 0.91 -0.57
CA GLU A 97 -0.45 1.39 0.68
C GLU A 97 -0.29 0.25 1.69
N LEU A 98 0.82 0.20 2.40
CA LEU A 98 1.04 -0.66 3.56
C LEU A 98 1.94 0.01 4.58
N ILE A 99 1.39 0.30 5.74
CA ILE A 99 2.16 0.81 6.88
C ILE A 99 1.74 0.17 8.19
N VAL A 100 2.71 -0.04 9.06
CA VAL A 100 2.53 -0.27 10.50
C VAL A 100 3.35 0.79 11.22
N THR A 101 2.70 1.54 12.14
CA THR A 101 3.38 2.60 12.88
C THR A 101 4.67 2.08 13.55
N ASN A 102 5.70 2.87 13.53
CA ASN A 102 7.02 2.52 14.06
C ASN A 102 6.98 2.08 15.54
N LYS A 103 5.99 2.59 16.29
CA LYS A 103 5.79 2.28 17.72
C LYS A 103 5.39 0.83 17.99
N THR A 104 4.86 0.11 16.98
CA THR A 104 4.29 -1.23 17.15
C THR A 104 4.86 -2.26 16.16
N ARG A 105 5.91 -1.94 15.42
CA ARG A 105 6.59 -2.86 14.49
C ARG A 105 7.08 -4.14 15.18
N SER A 106 7.38 -5.16 14.40
CA SER A 106 7.90 -6.47 14.85
C SER A 106 6.91 -7.37 15.60
N LYS A 107 5.62 -7.02 15.67
CA LYS A 107 4.55 -7.85 16.25
C LYS A 107 3.78 -8.69 15.20
N GLY A 108 4.27 -8.81 13.98
CA GLY A 108 3.61 -9.54 12.89
C GLY A 108 2.35 -8.86 12.33
N ILE A 109 2.13 -7.57 12.62
CA ILE A 109 0.95 -6.82 12.18
C ILE A 109 0.93 -6.70 10.65
N GLY A 110 2.05 -6.32 10.02
CA GLY A 110 2.15 -6.25 8.57
C GLY A 110 1.82 -7.57 7.89
N GLN A 111 2.26 -8.70 8.48
CA GLN A 111 1.92 -10.05 7.98
C GLN A 111 0.42 -10.32 8.01
N LYS A 112 -0.27 -9.89 9.05
CA LYS A 112 -1.72 -10.08 9.15
C LYS A 112 -2.48 -9.20 8.14
N LEU A 113 -1.99 -7.97 7.94
CA LEU A 113 -2.56 -7.04 6.96
C LEU A 113 -2.41 -7.57 5.53
N ILE A 114 -1.20 -7.99 5.13
CA ILE A 114 -0.97 -8.51 3.78
C ILE A 114 -1.75 -9.80 3.53
N ASN A 115 -1.79 -10.72 4.49
CA ASN A 115 -2.59 -11.94 4.39
C ASN A 115 -4.07 -11.61 4.17
N LYS A 116 -4.60 -10.61 4.89
CA LYS A 116 -6.00 -10.18 4.76
C LYS A 116 -6.31 -9.60 3.38
N MET A 117 -5.39 -8.82 2.81
CA MET A 117 -5.53 -8.28 1.46
C MET A 117 -5.43 -9.38 0.41
N GLU A 118 -4.50 -10.31 0.55
CA GLU A 118 -4.37 -11.44 -0.38
C GLU A 118 -5.58 -12.37 -0.33
N GLU A 119 -6.18 -12.60 0.85
CA GLU A 119 -7.46 -13.31 0.98
C GLU A 119 -8.56 -12.61 0.18
N TYR A 120 -8.64 -11.28 0.28
CA TYR A 120 -9.57 -10.49 -0.50
C TYR A 120 -9.32 -10.64 -2.00
N PHE A 121 -8.10 -10.43 -2.47
CA PHE A 121 -7.75 -10.56 -3.89
C PHE A 121 -8.09 -11.94 -4.44
N LYS A 122 -7.78 -13.02 -3.71
CA LYS A 122 -8.17 -14.39 -4.07
C LYS A 122 -9.69 -14.54 -4.17
N SER A 123 -10.44 -13.96 -3.22
CA SER A 123 -11.91 -14.09 -3.18
C SER A 123 -12.61 -13.44 -4.38
N VAL A 124 -11.96 -12.45 -4.99
CA VAL A 124 -12.48 -11.75 -6.19
C VAL A 124 -11.81 -12.20 -7.49
N GLY A 125 -11.06 -13.32 -7.44
CA GLY A 125 -10.51 -13.98 -8.61
C GLY A 125 -9.22 -13.38 -9.15
N CYS A 126 -8.45 -12.63 -8.35
CA CYS A 126 -7.12 -12.20 -8.76
C CYS A 126 -6.16 -13.39 -8.80
N GLU A 127 -5.37 -13.46 -9.87
CA GLU A 127 -4.32 -14.46 -10.08
C GLU A 127 -2.97 -13.98 -9.54
N TYR A 128 -2.79 -12.67 -9.47
CA TYR A 128 -1.57 -12.01 -8.97
C TYR A 128 -1.90 -10.89 -8.00
N ALA A 129 -0.99 -10.66 -7.06
CA ALA A 129 -0.89 -9.45 -6.28
C ALA A 129 0.41 -8.73 -6.68
N ILE A 130 0.34 -7.42 -6.89
CA ILE A 130 1.50 -6.59 -7.19
C ILE A 130 1.61 -5.45 -6.19
N VAL A 131 2.80 -4.93 -6.04
CA VAL A 131 3.11 -3.77 -5.19
C VAL A 131 4.32 -3.05 -5.74
N ASP A 132 4.27 -1.74 -5.80
CA ASP A 132 5.43 -0.93 -6.09
C ASP A 132 6.23 -0.69 -4.81
N VAL A 133 7.51 -0.96 -4.86
CA VAL A 133 8.41 -0.79 -3.72
C VAL A 133 9.51 0.18 -4.09
N PHE A 134 9.60 1.27 -3.35
CA PHE A 134 10.64 2.27 -3.54
C PHE A 134 12.03 1.63 -3.48
N ALA A 135 12.89 1.90 -4.46
CA ALA A 135 14.17 1.19 -4.63
C ALA A 135 15.08 1.25 -3.39
N TYR A 136 14.99 2.33 -2.61
CA TYR A 136 15.74 2.52 -1.37
C TYR A 136 15.06 1.95 -0.12
N ASN A 137 13.84 1.41 -0.24
CA ASN A 137 13.09 0.82 0.86
C ASN A 137 13.52 -0.64 1.14
N GLU A 138 14.70 -0.79 1.74
CA GLU A 138 15.25 -2.11 2.06
C GLU A 138 14.37 -2.90 3.06
N ILE A 139 13.67 -2.20 3.95
CA ILE A 139 12.75 -2.85 4.92
C ILE A 139 11.54 -3.41 4.16
N GLY A 140 10.94 -2.64 3.29
CA GLY A 140 9.82 -3.07 2.44
C GLY A 140 10.21 -4.24 1.53
N LYS A 141 11.33 -4.13 0.82
CA LYS A 141 11.84 -5.22 -0.04
C LYS A 141 12.03 -6.53 0.73
N LYS A 142 12.65 -6.50 1.90
CA LYS A 142 12.82 -7.68 2.76
C LYS A 142 11.48 -8.25 3.22
N PHE A 143 10.53 -7.39 3.57
CA PHE A 143 9.19 -7.80 3.98
C PHE A 143 8.45 -8.51 2.84
N TYR A 144 8.40 -7.91 1.64
CA TYR A 144 7.73 -8.51 0.49
C TYR A 144 8.41 -9.79 0.01
N ASN A 145 9.75 -9.85 -0.05
CA ASN A 145 10.48 -11.06 -0.38
C ASN A 145 10.17 -12.22 0.58
N LYS A 146 10.01 -11.93 1.88
CA LYS A 146 9.61 -12.94 2.88
C LYS A 146 8.17 -13.44 2.66
N ASN A 147 7.36 -12.69 1.96
CA ASN A 147 5.98 -13.03 1.58
C ASN A 147 5.88 -13.53 0.12
N ASP A 148 6.97 -14.08 -0.41
CA ASP A 148 7.07 -14.69 -1.74
C ASP A 148 6.85 -13.73 -2.92
N TYR A 149 6.91 -12.41 -2.69
CA TYR A 149 7.00 -11.43 -3.77
C TYR A 149 8.42 -11.37 -4.33
N HIS A 150 8.54 -11.17 -5.63
CA HIS A 150 9.84 -10.98 -6.29
C HIS A 150 9.78 -9.78 -7.23
N ALA A 151 10.92 -9.13 -7.43
CA ALA A 151 11.02 -7.98 -8.34
C ALA A 151 10.76 -8.44 -9.79
N ARG A 152 9.90 -7.70 -10.51
CA ARG A 152 9.59 -7.95 -11.91
C ARG A 152 10.05 -6.81 -12.82
N MET A 153 9.91 -5.56 -12.36
CA MET A 153 10.32 -4.36 -13.11
C MET A 153 11.14 -3.44 -12.22
N GLU A 154 12.00 -2.67 -12.83
CA GLU A 154 12.79 -1.64 -12.16
C GLU A 154 12.70 -0.34 -12.94
N THR A 155 12.48 0.77 -12.25
CA THR A 155 12.56 2.11 -12.82
C THR A 155 13.98 2.66 -12.62
N MET A 156 14.64 3.03 -13.71
CA MET A 156 15.96 3.64 -13.68
C MET A 156 15.83 5.15 -13.89
N ILE A 157 16.57 5.94 -13.11
CA ILE A 157 16.53 7.39 -13.17
C ILE A 157 17.92 7.96 -13.45
N LYS A 158 17.98 9.05 -14.21
CA LYS A 158 19.19 9.83 -14.47
C LYS A 158 18.84 11.30 -14.57
N LYS A 159 19.54 12.13 -13.83
CA LYS A 159 19.47 13.60 -14.01
C LYS A 159 20.17 13.98 -15.32
N ILE A 160 19.52 14.79 -16.15
CA ILE A 160 20.04 15.29 -17.44
C ILE A 160 20.56 16.72 -17.25
#